data_1987e407741bfce259a7ff05a546a164
#
_entry.id   1987e407741bfce259a7ff05a546a164
#
_cell.length_a   1.000
_cell.length_b   1.000
_cell.length_c   1.000
_cell.angle_alpha   90.00
_cell.angle_beta   90.00
_cell.angle_gamma   90.00
#
_symmetry.space_group_name_H-M   'P 1'
#
loop_
_entity.id
_entity.type
_entity.pdbx_description
1 polymer ?
#
loop_
_entity_poly.entity_id
_entity_poly.type
_entity_poly.pdbx_seq_one_letter_code
_entity_poly.pdbx_strand_id
1 'polypeptide(L)'
;MRGYAGLLQEEIVDMDSVSVADTINRGGTILYTARCEEFQTEEGQKMGAEICRKHGIDGVVVIGGDGSFRGAGKLSALGINTIGLPGTIDLDIACTDYTIGFDTAVNTAMEAIDKVRDTSTSHERCSIIEVMGRRAGYIALWCGIANGAEDILLPERYDGNEQYLINRIIENRKRGKKHHIIINAEGIGHSTSMARRIEAATGIETRATIIGHIQRGYADLAGDLRALGARITEQ
;
A
#
# COMPACT_ATOMS: atom_id res chain seq x y z
N MET A 1 5.49 9.96 19.72
CA MET A 1 6.12 9.63 18.43
C MET A 1 6.03 8.12 18.20
N ARG A 2 6.23 7.59 16.98
CA ARG A 2 6.26 6.14 16.67
C ARG A 2 5.01 5.31 17.02
N GLY A 3 3.83 5.93 16.98
CA GLY A 3 2.55 5.23 17.21
C GLY A 3 2.48 4.55 18.58
N TYR A 4 1.95 3.32 18.63
CA TYR A 4 1.76 2.60 19.90
C TYR A 4 3.07 2.27 20.62
N ALA A 5 4.16 2.05 19.90
CA ALA A 5 5.47 1.84 20.53
C ALA A 5 5.90 3.09 21.33
N GLY A 6 5.74 4.27 20.71
CA GLY A 6 6.04 5.52 21.40
C GLY A 6 5.07 5.83 22.54
N LEU A 7 3.80 5.42 22.43
CA LEU A 7 2.86 5.55 23.54
C LEU A 7 3.35 4.74 24.76
N LEU A 8 3.74 3.47 24.57
CA LEU A 8 4.23 2.63 25.66
C LEU A 8 5.55 3.10 26.25
N GLN A 9 6.37 3.81 25.47
CA GLN A 9 7.63 4.41 25.91
C GLN A 9 7.50 5.84 26.40
N GLU A 10 6.27 6.36 26.47
CA GLU A 10 5.96 7.77 26.83
C GLU A 10 6.72 8.79 25.94
N GLU A 11 7.00 8.44 24.67
CA GLU A 11 7.59 9.37 23.70
C GLU A 11 6.53 10.38 23.21
N ILE A 12 5.99 11.17 24.14
CA ILE A 12 4.96 12.17 23.91
C ILE A 12 5.63 13.52 23.70
N VAL A 13 5.23 14.22 22.65
CA VAL A 13 5.75 15.54 22.29
C VAL A 13 4.59 16.49 22.15
N ASP A 14 4.64 17.61 22.89
CA ASP A 14 3.68 18.68 22.71
C ASP A 14 3.88 19.33 21.35
N MET A 15 2.79 19.53 20.62
CA MET A 15 2.80 20.10 19.29
C MET A 15 1.79 21.25 19.20
N ASP A 16 2.18 22.30 18.49
CA ASP A 16 1.36 23.44 18.15
C ASP A 16 1.25 23.63 16.62
N SER A 17 0.62 24.68 16.18
CA SER A 17 0.48 25.00 14.76
C SER A 17 1.82 25.23 14.05
N VAL A 18 2.85 25.70 14.78
CA VAL A 18 4.20 25.90 14.22
C VAL A 18 4.90 24.57 14.03
N SER A 19 4.70 23.62 14.94
CA SER A 19 5.30 22.29 14.88
C SER A 19 4.87 21.49 13.64
N VAL A 20 3.72 21.81 13.08
CA VAL A 20 3.14 21.13 11.89
C VAL A 20 3.20 22.01 10.63
N ALA A 21 3.81 23.20 10.71
CA ALA A 21 3.97 24.06 9.55
C ALA A 21 4.80 23.37 8.47
N ASP A 22 4.46 23.63 7.19
CA ASP A 22 5.16 23.10 6.00
C ASP A 22 5.24 21.56 5.93
N THR A 23 4.37 20.84 6.63
CA THR A 23 4.33 19.37 6.58
C THR A 23 3.42 18.83 5.49
N ILE A 24 2.40 19.60 5.07
CA ILE A 24 1.36 19.15 4.14
C ILE A 24 1.90 18.76 2.76
N ASN A 25 3.01 19.35 2.35
CA ASN A 25 3.66 19.08 1.07
C ASN A 25 4.78 18.03 1.15
N ARG A 26 4.91 17.36 2.29
CA ARG A 26 5.97 16.37 2.52
C ARG A 26 5.38 14.97 2.59
N GLY A 27 6.02 14.02 1.91
CA GLY A 27 5.70 12.61 2.06
C GLY A 27 6.17 12.03 3.39
N GLY A 28 5.67 10.86 3.73
CA GLY A 28 5.96 10.18 4.98
C GLY A 28 5.16 10.73 6.16
N THR A 29 5.71 10.67 7.35
CA THR A 29 5.09 11.21 8.57
C THR A 29 6.11 11.78 9.54
N ILE A 30 5.82 12.97 10.08
CA ILE A 30 6.63 13.60 11.14
C ILE A 30 6.49 12.85 12.47
N LEU A 31 5.42 12.08 12.64
CA LEU A 31 5.15 11.30 13.86
C LEU A 31 5.91 9.97 13.90
N TYR A 32 6.52 9.58 12.79
CA TYR A 32 7.15 8.27 12.58
C TYR A 32 6.16 7.10 12.75
N THR A 33 6.62 5.92 12.41
CA THR A 33 5.87 4.65 12.58
C THR A 33 6.77 3.59 13.15
N ALA A 34 6.20 2.68 13.94
CA ALA A 34 6.88 1.48 14.39
C ALA A 34 5.88 0.32 14.52
N ARG A 35 6.38 -0.91 14.32
CA ARG A 35 5.63 -2.09 14.76
C ARG A 35 5.75 -2.21 16.26
N CYS A 36 4.66 -2.58 16.94
CA CYS A 36 4.60 -2.75 18.38
C CYS A 36 3.89 -4.06 18.71
N GLU A 37 4.70 -5.12 18.88
CA GLU A 37 4.16 -6.44 19.24
C GLU A 37 3.59 -6.44 20.65
N GLU A 38 4.21 -5.71 21.56
CA GLU A 38 3.77 -5.55 22.95
C GLU A 38 2.33 -5.01 23.02
N PHE A 39 1.95 -4.08 22.15
CA PHE A 39 0.60 -3.54 22.10
C PHE A 39 -0.45 -4.53 21.57
N GLN A 40 -0.05 -5.70 21.06
CA GLN A 40 -0.97 -6.77 20.70
C GLN A 40 -1.43 -7.57 21.92
N THR A 41 -0.72 -7.46 23.07
CA THR A 41 -1.06 -8.10 24.32
C THR A 41 -2.07 -7.28 25.13
N GLU A 42 -2.83 -7.94 26.01
CA GLU A 42 -3.76 -7.24 26.90
C GLU A 42 -3.03 -6.31 27.88
N GLU A 43 -1.85 -6.73 28.34
CA GLU A 43 -1.00 -5.96 29.26
C GLU A 43 -0.54 -4.66 28.60
N GLY A 44 -0.03 -4.73 27.38
CA GLY A 44 0.41 -3.54 26.63
C GLY A 44 -0.75 -2.59 26.33
N GLN A 45 -1.94 -3.11 26.01
CA GLN A 45 -3.15 -2.29 25.81
C GLN A 45 -3.57 -1.57 27.10
N LYS A 46 -3.58 -2.26 28.23
CA LYS A 46 -3.90 -1.68 29.55
C LYS A 46 -2.87 -0.60 29.92
N MET A 47 -1.58 -0.91 29.75
CA MET A 47 -0.49 0.06 29.97
C MET A 47 -0.66 1.31 29.11
N GLY A 48 -0.96 1.15 27.81
CA GLY A 48 -1.21 2.28 26.93
C GLY A 48 -2.41 3.15 27.38
N ALA A 49 -3.49 2.53 27.84
CA ALA A 49 -4.64 3.26 28.38
C ALA A 49 -4.32 3.98 29.71
N GLU A 50 -3.50 3.39 30.57
CA GLU A 50 -3.02 4.02 31.81
C GLU A 50 -2.12 5.21 31.52
N ILE A 51 -1.22 5.11 30.55
CA ILE A 51 -0.37 6.21 30.10
C ILE A 51 -1.22 7.37 29.57
N CYS A 52 -2.24 7.09 28.75
CA CYS A 52 -3.18 8.12 28.28
C CYS A 52 -3.81 8.88 29.48
N ARG A 53 -4.29 8.16 30.50
CA ARG A 53 -4.88 8.77 31.70
C ARG A 53 -3.85 9.55 32.50
N LYS A 54 -2.65 9.01 32.69
CA LYS A 54 -1.53 9.66 33.39
C LYS A 54 -1.19 11.03 32.80
N HIS A 55 -1.20 11.11 31.46
CA HIS A 55 -0.89 12.36 30.72
C HIS A 55 -2.13 13.22 30.46
N GLY A 56 -3.29 12.90 31.00
CA GLY A 56 -4.53 13.68 30.80
C GLY A 56 -4.98 13.73 29.34
N ILE A 57 -4.74 12.67 28.58
CA ILE A 57 -5.14 12.59 27.16
C ILE A 57 -6.63 12.26 27.09
N ASP A 58 -7.43 13.20 26.59
CA ASP A 58 -8.90 13.07 26.47
C ASP A 58 -9.32 12.14 25.32
N GLY A 59 -8.47 12.03 24.29
CA GLY A 59 -8.73 11.18 23.14
C GLY A 59 -7.52 10.99 22.26
N VAL A 60 -7.55 9.95 21.43
CA VAL A 60 -6.46 9.57 20.52
C VAL A 60 -6.95 9.53 19.09
N VAL A 61 -6.33 10.27 18.20
CA VAL A 61 -6.52 10.16 16.76
C VAL A 61 -5.47 9.20 16.20
N VAL A 62 -5.93 8.10 15.62
CA VAL A 62 -5.07 7.05 15.08
C VAL A 62 -5.08 7.13 13.56
N ILE A 63 -3.94 7.47 12.96
CA ILE A 63 -3.75 7.51 11.51
C ILE A 63 -3.00 6.25 11.10
N GLY A 64 -3.62 5.40 10.28
CA GLY A 64 -2.98 4.15 9.85
C GLY A 64 -3.93 3.16 9.19
N GLY A 65 -3.47 1.94 9.01
CA GLY A 65 -4.23 0.85 8.39
C GLY A 65 -4.95 -0.06 9.40
N ASP A 66 -5.39 -1.22 8.93
CA ASP A 66 -6.18 -2.21 9.68
C ASP A 66 -5.59 -2.54 11.07
N GLY A 67 -4.29 -2.81 11.16
CA GLY A 67 -3.64 -3.10 12.44
C GLY A 67 -3.73 -1.94 13.44
N SER A 68 -3.59 -0.70 12.96
CA SER A 68 -3.71 0.50 13.78
C SER A 68 -5.14 0.69 14.28
N PHE A 69 -6.13 0.41 13.44
CA PHE A 69 -7.55 0.51 13.82
C PHE A 69 -7.96 -0.55 14.84
N ARG A 70 -7.42 -1.76 14.73
CA ARG A 70 -7.62 -2.80 15.76
C ARG A 70 -7.09 -2.34 17.12
N GLY A 71 -5.90 -1.72 17.14
CA GLY A 71 -5.33 -1.12 18.35
C GLY A 71 -6.20 0.01 18.91
N ALA A 72 -6.73 0.90 18.06
CA ALA A 72 -7.65 1.96 18.44
C ALA A 72 -8.91 1.40 19.10
N GLY A 73 -9.51 0.36 18.50
CA GLY A 73 -10.67 -0.34 19.08
C GLY A 73 -10.39 -0.92 20.47
N LYS A 74 -9.17 -1.43 20.71
CA LYS A 74 -8.76 -1.92 22.04
C LYS A 74 -8.65 -0.80 23.07
N LEU A 75 -8.05 0.35 22.70
CA LEU A 75 -8.02 1.54 23.57
C LEU A 75 -9.44 2.06 23.86
N SER A 76 -10.30 2.08 22.84
CA SER A 76 -11.71 2.47 23.01
C SER A 76 -12.44 1.57 24.01
N ALA A 77 -12.24 0.26 23.92
CA ALA A 77 -12.81 -0.71 24.87
C ALA A 77 -12.30 -0.52 26.32
N LEU A 78 -11.12 0.09 26.49
CA LEU A 78 -10.54 0.46 27.78
C LEU A 78 -10.94 1.87 28.24
N GLY A 79 -11.87 2.53 27.54
CA GLY A 79 -12.43 3.83 27.93
C GLY A 79 -11.63 5.04 27.45
N ILE A 80 -10.72 4.90 26.49
CA ILE A 80 -10.03 6.01 25.82
C ILE A 80 -10.81 6.35 24.56
N ASN A 81 -11.24 7.60 24.39
CA ASN A 81 -11.89 8.03 23.15
C ASN A 81 -10.91 7.90 21.96
N THR A 82 -11.35 7.26 20.89
CA THR A 82 -10.49 7.08 19.70
C THR A 82 -11.21 7.42 18.41
N ILE A 83 -10.49 8.06 17.49
CA ILE A 83 -10.92 8.29 16.11
C ILE A 83 -9.85 7.73 15.17
N GLY A 84 -10.28 6.93 14.19
CA GLY A 84 -9.38 6.39 13.16
C GLY A 84 -9.44 7.18 11.85
N LEU A 85 -8.28 7.53 11.30
CA LEU A 85 -8.14 8.07 9.95
C LEU A 85 -7.44 7.02 9.07
N PRO A 86 -8.05 6.60 7.95
CA PRO A 86 -7.56 5.46 7.15
C PRO A 86 -6.34 5.84 6.30
N GLY A 87 -5.17 5.94 6.91
CA GLY A 87 -3.89 6.25 6.27
C GLY A 87 -3.17 4.98 5.82
N THR A 88 -3.56 4.42 4.68
CA THR A 88 -2.96 3.22 4.09
C THR A 88 -3.16 3.20 2.58
N ILE A 89 -2.22 2.58 1.86
CA ILE A 89 -2.31 2.38 0.41
C ILE A 89 -3.11 1.12 0.04
N ASP A 90 -3.38 0.22 0.99
CA ASP A 90 -3.84 -1.15 0.69
C ASP A 90 -5.33 -1.24 0.38
N LEU A 91 -6.14 -0.25 0.76
CA LEU A 91 -7.60 -0.23 0.63
C LEU A 91 -8.29 -1.44 1.32
N ASP A 92 -7.68 -1.94 2.40
CA ASP A 92 -8.09 -3.16 3.11
C ASP A 92 -8.90 -2.91 4.39
N ILE A 93 -9.48 -1.71 4.54
CA ILE A 93 -10.29 -1.30 5.70
C ILE A 93 -11.77 -1.38 5.37
N ALA A 94 -12.49 -2.31 5.99
CA ALA A 94 -13.89 -2.61 5.67
C ALA A 94 -14.89 -1.47 5.97
N CYS A 95 -14.53 -0.49 6.80
CA CYS A 95 -15.44 0.59 7.21
C CYS A 95 -15.32 1.86 6.35
N THR A 96 -14.55 1.84 5.27
CA THR A 96 -14.38 2.97 4.36
C THR A 96 -14.31 2.48 2.93
N ASP A 97 -14.84 3.27 2.00
CA ASP A 97 -14.74 3.00 0.55
C ASP A 97 -13.38 3.41 -0.01
N TYR A 98 -12.63 4.26 0.73
CA TYR A 98 -11.37 4.82 0.27
C TYR A 98 -10.38 5.01 1.41
N THR A 99 -9.08 4.95 1.09
CA THR A 99 -8.01 5.16 2.07
C THR A 99 -7.04 6.24 1.59
N ILE A 100 -6.54 7.03 2.54
CA ILE A 100 -5.56 8.10 2.27
C ILE A 100 -4.24 7.45 1.85
N GLY A 101 -3.80 7.74 0.61
CA GLY A 101 -2.59 7.17 0.02
C GLY A 101 -2.84 6.13 -1.07
N PHE A 102 -4.06 5.62 -1.25
CA PHE A 102 -4.37 4.66 -2.30
C PHE A 102 -4.17 5.25 -3.69
N ASP A 103 -4.77 6.40 -3.99
CA ASP A 103 -4.62 7.07 -5.29
C ASP A 103 -3.18 7.44 -5.59
N THR A 104 -2.45 7.96 -4.60
CA THR A 104 -1.03 8.26 -4.74
C THR A 104 -0.24 7.00 -5.12
N ALA A 105 -0.51 5.87 -4.46
CA ALA A 105 0.16 4.61 -4.74
C ALA A 105 -0.17 4.10 -6.15
N VAL A 106 -1.42 4.18 -6.58
CA VAL A 106 -1.86 3.79 -7.93
C VAL A 106 -1.20 4.65 -8.98
N ASN A 107 -1.23 5.97 -8.84
CA ASN A 107 -0.63 6.89 -9.82
C ASN A 107 0.89 6.69 -9.94
N THR A 108 1.59 6.56 -8.82
CA THR A 108 3.04 6.28 -8.81
C THR A 108 3.36 4.93 -9.46
N ALA A 109 2.55 3.92 -9.19
CA ALA A 109 2.72 2.60 -9.82
C ALA A 109 2.47 2.67 -11.32
N MET A 110 1.42 3.38 -11.77
CA MET A 110 1.11 3.56 -13.18
C MET A 110 2.27 4.23 -13.93
N GLU A 111 2.84 5.29 -13.38
CA GLU A 111 4.01 5.97 -13.96
C GLU A 111 5.22 5.02 -14.09
N ALA A 112 5.47 4.20 -13.07
CA ALA A 112 6.54 3.22 -13.12
C ALA A 112 6.28 2.11 -14.15
N ILE A 113 5.04 1.63 -14.25
CA ILE A 113 4.62 0.63 -15.24
C ILE A 113 4.81 1.13 -16.67
N ASP A 114 4.47 2.38 -16.95
CA ASP A 114 4.65 2.98 -18.29
C ASP A 114 6.13 3.01 -18.69
N LYS A 115 7.01 3.40 -17.79
CA LYS A 115 8.47 3.38 -18.03
C LYS A 115 9.00 1.96 -18.31
N VAL A 116 8.48 0.95 -17.60
CA VAL A 116 8.83 -0.46 -17.83
C VAL A 116 8.27 -0.95 -19.17
N ARG A 117 7.06 -0.51 -19.55
CA ARG A 117 6.41 -0.85 -20.83
C ARG A 117 7.25 -0.39 -22.01
N ASP A 118 7.75 0.84 -22.01
CA ASP A 118 8.58 1.37 -23.10
C ASP A 118 9.80 0.49 -23.33
N THR A 119 10.46 0.11 -22.23
CA THR A 119 11.62 -0.80 -22.28
C THR A 119 11.23 -2.20 -22.75
N SER A 120 10.11 -2.74 -22.26
CA SER A 120 9.60 -4.07 -22.65
C SER A 120 9.24 -4.13 -24.13
N THR A 121 8.66 -3.05 -24.66
CA THR A 121 8.33 -2.93 -26.09
C THR A 121 9.57 -2.92 -26.95
N SER A 122 10.57 -2.11 -26.58
CA SER A 122 11.82 -1.97 -27.32
C SER A 122 12.64 -3.25 -27.39
N HIS A 123 12.57 -4.07 -26.35
CA HIS A 123 13.31 -5.32 -26.25
C HIS A 123 12.48 -6.59 -26.56
N GLU A 124 11.22 -6.43 -26.91
CA GLU A 124 10.26 -7.53 -27.18
C GLU A 124 10.17 -8.55 -26.04
N ARG A 125 10.11 -8.09 -24.79
CA ARG A 125 10.13 -8.88 -23.55
C ARG A 125 8.76 -9.11 -22.95
N CYS A 126 8.69 -10.11 -22.08
CA CYS A 126 7.66 -10.22 -21.06
C CYS A 126 8.16 -9.53 -19.78
N SER A 127 7.32 -8.69 -19.18
CA SER A 127 7.62 -8.04 -17.89
C SER A 127 6.56 -8.37 -16.86
N ILE A 128 6.98 -8.89 -15.72
CA ILE A 128 6.16 -9.08 -14.54
C ILE A 128 6.45 -7.93 -13.59
N ILE A 129 5.44 -7.11 -13.32
CA ILE A 129 5.60 -5.95 -12.45
C ILE A 129 4.84 -6.24 -11.15
N GLU A 130 5.58 -6.37 -10.05
CA GLU A 130 5.01 -6.61 -8.74
C GLU A 130 4.69 -5.28 -8.08
N VAL A 131 3.41 -5.14 -7.70
CA VAL A 131 2.87 -3.96 -7.01
C VAL A 131 2.49 -4.32 -5.58
N MET A 132 2.56 -3.35 -4.67
CA MET A 132 2.12 -3.50 -3.29
C MET A 132 0.60 -3.63 -3.21
N GLY A 133 0.07 -3.82 -2.03
CA GLY A 133 -1.35 -3.98 -1.71
C GLY A 133 -1.55 -5.03 -0.63
N ARG A 134 -0.44 -5.54 -0.04
CA ARG A 134 -0.44 -6.53 1.03
C ARG A 134 -1.18 -7.81 0.62
N ARG A 135 -2.40 -8.03 1.13
CA ARG A 135 -3.21 -9.20 0.79
C ARG A 135 -4.36 -8.87 -0.17
N ALA A 136 -4.50 -7.61 -0.54
CA ALA A 136 -5.55 -7.12 -1.43
C ALA A 136 -5.00 -6.82 -2.83
N GLY A 137 -5.73 -7.22 -3.85
CA GLY A 137 -5.36 -7.03 -5.25
C GLY A 137 -5.81 -5.69 -5.85
N TYR A 138 -6.31 -4.74 -5.05
CA TYR A 138 -6.90 -3.49 -5.57
C TYR A 138 -5.92 -2.66 -6.40
N ILE A 139 -4.70 -2.42 -5.89
CA ILE A 139 -3.70 -1.65 -6.63
C ILE A 139 -3.33 -2.36 -7.95
N ALA A 140 -3.12 -3.69 -7.89
CA ALA A 140 -2.82 -4.47 -9.09
C ALA A 140 -3.94 -4.39 -10.12
N LEU A 141 -5.20 -4.44 -9.68
CA LEU A 141 -6.37 -4.34 -10.54
C LEU A 141 -6.45 -2.97 -11.22
N TRP A 142 -6.38 -1.90 -10.44
CA TRP A 142 -6.44 -0.53 -10.97
C TRP A 142 -5.30 -0.24 -11.95
N CYS A 143 -4.07 -0.54 -11.55
CA CYS A 143 -2.90 -0.34 -12.41
C CYS A 143 -2.98 -1.19 -13.68
N GLY A 144 -3.37 -2.46 -13.54
CA GLY A 144 -3.43 -3.37 -14.69
C GLY A 144 -4.46 -2.95 -15.72
N ILE A 145 -5.64 -2.49 -15.29
CA ILE A 145 -6.68 -1.98 -16.20
C ILE A 145 -6.25 -0.66 -16.83
N ALA A 146 -5.78 0.29 -16.04
CA ALA A 146 -5.43 1.63 -16.51
C ALA A 146 -4.26 1.62 -17.49
N ASN A 147 -3.23 0.79 -17.25
CA ASN A 147 -2.10 0.63 -18.17
C ASN A 147 -2.35 -0.40 -19.28
N GLY A 148 -3.51 -1.09 -19.32
CA GLY A 148 -3.81 -2.10 -20.33
C GLY A 148 -2.86 -3.30 -20.29
N ALA A 149 -2.60 -3.83 -19.09
CA ALA A 149 -1.81 -5.04 -18.92
C ALA A 149 -2.50 -6.25 -19.55
N GLU A 150 -1.73 -7.19 -20.07
CA GLU A 150 -2.26 -8.40 -20.67
C GLU A 150 -2.82 -9.37 -19.63
N ASP A 151 -2.18 -9.41 -18.46
CA ASP A 151 -2.61 -10.23 -17.33
C ASP A 151 -2.48 -9.47 -16.01
N ILE A 152 -3.44 -9.70 -15.12
CA ILE A 152 -3.49 -9.14 -13.77
C ILE A 152 -3.68 -10.28 -12.79
N LEU A 153 -2.69 -10.50 -11.93
CA LEU A 153 -2.71 -11.55 -10.92
C LEU A 153 -3.15 -10.98 -9.60
N LEU A 154 -4.32 -11.42 -9.13
CA LEU A 154 -4.95 -10.96 -7.90
C LEU A 154 -4.94 -12.08 -6.86
N PRO A 155 -4.57 -11.82 -5.59
CA PRO A 155 -4.58 -12.85 -4.54
C PRO A 155 -5.95 -13.51 -4.37
N GLU A 156 -7.03 -12.76 -4.64
CA GLU A 156 -8.40 -13.21 -4.48
C GLU A 156 -8.85 -14.20 -5.57
N ARG A 157 -8.11 -14.31 -6.66
CA ARG A 157 -8.52 -15.10 -7.85
C ARG A 157 -7.45 -16.01 -8.41
N TYR A 158 -6.18 -15.79 -8.04
CA TYR A 158 -5.08 -16.56 -8.60
C TYR A 158 -5.01 -17.96 -7.97
N ASP A 159 -5.16 -18.96 -8.80
CA ASP A 159 -5.16 -20.39 -8.42
C ASP A 159 -3.78 -21.05 -8.55
N GLY A 160 -2.74 -20.30 -8.90
CA GLY A 160 -1.39 -20.84 -9.14
C GLY A 160 -1.18 -21.40 -10.54
N ASN A 161 -2.12 -21.24 -11.45
CA ASN A 161 -2.05 -21.79 -12.80
C ASN A 161 -1.17 -20.95 -13.74
N GLU A 162 0.15 -21.11 -13.66
CA GLU A 162 1.09 -20.45 -14.57
C GLU A 162 0.99 -20.97 -16.02
N GLN A 163 0.48 -22.17 -16.24
CA GLN A 163 0.34 -22.71 -17.59
C GLN A 163 -0.62 -21.89 -18.46
N TYR A 164 -1.65 -21.31 -17.83
CA TYR A 164 -2.55 -20.39 -18.52
C TYR A 164 -1.78 -19.14 -19.02
N LEU A 165 -0.94 -18.55 -18.19
CA LEU A 165 -0.10 -17.38 -18.57
C LEU A 165 0.84 -17.75 -19.73
N ILE A 166 1.54 -18.88 -19.61
CA ILE A 166 2.47 -19.37 -20.64
C ILE A 166 1.75 -19.52 -21.99
N ASN A 167 0.60 -20.19 -22.00
CA ASN A 167 -0.18 -20.40 -23.21
C ASN A 167 -0.62 -19.07 -23.85
N ARG A 168 -1.08 -18.12 -23.01
CA ARG A 168 -1.52 -16.80 -23.46
C ARG A 168 -0.37 -15.97 -24.05
N ILE A 169 0.81 -16.01 -23.43
CA ILE A 169 2.01 -15.35 -23.94
C ILE A 169 2.38 -15.89 -25.33
N ILE A 170 2.42 -17.21 -25.46
CA ILE A 170 2.74 -17.89 -26.74
C ILE A 170 1.71 -17.53 -27.83
N GLU A 171 0.43 -17.53 -27.48
CA GLU A 171 -0.64 -17.19 -28.41
C GLU A 171 -0.57 -15.72 -28.85
N ASN A 172 -0.36 -14.81 -27.93
CA ASN A 172 -0.19 -13.39 -28.24
C ASN A 172 1.04 -13.14 -29.14
N ARG A 173 2.15 -13.86 -28.91
CA ARG A 173 3.34 -13.78 -29.75
C ARG A 173 3.04 -14.27 -31.18
N LYS A 174 2.29 -15.37 -31.33
CA LYS A 174 1.85 -15.87 -32.65
C LYS A 174 0.97 -14.87 -33.41
N ARG A 175 0.22 -14.04 -32.69
CA ARG A 175 -0.62 -12.96 -33.24
C ARG A 175 0.19 -11.68 -33.57
N GLY A 176 1.51 -11.70 -33.37
CA GLY A 176 2.41 -10.59 -33.67
C GLY A 176 2.60 -9.60 -32.52
N LYS A 177 2.09 -9.90 -31.31
CA LYS A 177 2.34 -9.05 -30.15
C LYS A 177 3.78 -9.18 -29.67
N LYS A 178 4.48 -8.07 -29.52
CA LYS A 178 5.93 -8.07 -29.27
C LYS A 178 6.30 -8.05 -27.80
N HIS A 179 5.46 -7.50 -26.93
CA HIS A 179 5.66 -7.45 -25.49
C HIS A 179 4.48 -8.04 -24.75
N HIS A 180 4.68 -8.36 -23.47
CA HIS A 180 3.64 -8.84 -22.57
C HIS A 180 3.87 -8.28 -21.17
N ILE A 181 2.87 -7.59 -20.62
CA ILE A 181 2.92 -7.01 -19.29
C ILE A 181 1.98 -7.80 -18.38
N ILE A 182 2.53 -8.27 -17.27
CA ILE A 182 1.79 -8.94 -16.21
C ILE A 182 1.91 -8.09 -14.97
N ILE A 183 0.80 -7.66 -14.39
CA ILE A 183 0.78 -7.02 -13.08
C ILE A 183 0.52 -8.09 -12.03
N ASN A 184 1.46 -8.24 -11.11
CA ASN A 184 1.39 -9.21 -10.02
C ASN A 184 1.23 -8.49 -8.68
N ALA A 185 0.19 -8.85 -7.93
CA ALA A 185 0.04 -8.33 -6.57
C ALA A 185 1.05 -9.00 -5.62
N GLU A 186 1.66 -8.23 -4.71
CA GLU A 186 2.65 -8.75 -3.74
C GLU A 186 2.11 -9.88 -2.85
N GLY A 187 0.79 -9.92 -2.65
CA GLY A 187 0.13 -10.99 -1.90
C GLY A 187 0.29 -12.38 -2.52
N ILE A 188 0.55 -12.46 -3.83
CA ILE A 188 0.95 -13.68 -4.54
C ILE A 188 2.47 -13.84 -4.43
N GLY A 189 3.23 -12.75 -4.62
CA GLY A 189 4.68 -12.76 -4.58
C GLY A 189 5.32 -13.58 -5.70
N HIS A 190 6.51 -14.11 -5.43
CA HIS A 190 7.23 -15.04 -6.31
C HIS A 190 7.55 -14.53 -7.72
N SER A 191 7.41 -13.24 -8.02
CA SER A 191 7.58 -12.65 -9.36
C SER A 191 8.89 -13.03 -10.03
N THR A 192 10.00 -13.02 -9.29
CA THR A 192 11.31 -13.38 -9.86
C THR A 192 11.39 -14.85 -10.28
N SER A 193 10.85 -15.75 -9.47
CA SER A 193 10.84 -17.18 -9.80
C SER A 193 9.84 -17.51 -10.90
N MET A 194 8.69 -16.83 -10.92
CA MET A 194 7.69 -16.89 -11.99
C MET A 194 8.30 -16.45 -13.32
N ALA A 195 9.03 -15.33 -13.34
CA ALA A 195 9.71 -14.85 -14.55
C ALA A 195 10.65 -15.91 -15.14
N ARG A 196 11.45 -16.57 -14.30
CA ARG A 196 12.36 -17.63 -14.75
C ARG A 196 11.62 -18.84 -15.34
N ARG A 197 10.49 -19.23 -14.73
CA ARG A 197 9.68 -20.36 -15.24
C ARG A 197 9.02 -20.03 -16.57
N ILE A 198 8.47 -18.82 -16.70
CA ILE A 198 7.86 -18.34 -17.95
C ILE A 198 8.91 -18.26 -19.06
N GLU A 199 10.08 -17.68 -18.77
CA GLU A 199 11.19 -17.61 -19.74
C GLU A 199 11.64 -19.01 -20.20
N ALA A 200 11.82 -19.95 -19.27
CA ALA A 200 12.19 -21.33 -19.61
C ALA A 200 11.13 -22.05 -20.47
N ALA A 201 9.84 -21.78 -20.23
CA ALA A 201 8.75 -22.43 -20.97
C ALA A 201 8.44 -21.80 -22.31
N THR A 202 8.68 -20.49 -22.48
CA THR A 202 8.30 -19.72 -23.69
C THR A 202 9.49 -19.40 -24.59
N GLY A 203 10.70 -19.41 -24.06
CA GLY A 203 11.89 -18.88 -24.73
C GLY A 203 11.91 -17.35 -24.90
N ILE A 204 10.93 -16.64 -24.28
CA ILE A 204 10.83 -15.18 -24.34
C ILE A 204 11.52 -14.61 -23.09
N GLU A 205 12.47 -13.70 -23.29
CA GLU A 205 13.11 -13.02 -22.16
C GLU A 205 12.06 -12.42 -21.23
N THR A 206 12.08 -12.84 -19.97
CA THR A 206 11.09 -12.43 -18.98
C THR A 206 11.79 -11.81 -17.78
N ARG A 207 11.38 -10.60 -17.40
CA ARG A 207 11.95 -9.84 -16.30
C ARG A 207 10.90 -9.54 -15.24
N ALA A 208 11.29 -9.70 -13.99
CA ALA A 208 10.48 -9.24 -12.86
C ALA A 208 11.00 -7.88 -12.37
N THR A 209 10.09 -6.93 -12.19
CA THR A 209 10.35 -5.62 -11.59
C THR A 209 9.46 -5.46 -10.37
N ILE A 210 10.07 -5.32 -9.19
CA ILE A 210 9.35 -5.12 -7.94
C ILE A 210 9.44 -3.64 -7.61
N ILE A 211 8.32 -2.92 -7.77
CA ILE A 211 8.30 -1.48 -7.56
C ILE A 211 8.10 -1.08 -6.09
N GLY A 212 7.65 -1.99 -5.24
CA GLY A 212 7.68 -1.95 -3.78
C GLY A 212 7.60 -0.55 -3.16
N HIS A 213 8.67 -0.13 -2.50
CA HIS A 213 8.70 1.15 -1.80
C HIS A 213 8.64 2.39 -2.70
N ILE A 214 9.01 2.29 -3.98
CA ILE A 214 8.86 3.39 -4.94
C ILE A 214 7.38 3.75 -5.11
N GLN A 215 6.51 2.76 -5.13
CA GLN A 215 5.07 2.93 -5.25
C GLN A 215 4.44 3.73 -4.11
N ARG A 216 4.99 3.67 -2.90
CA ARG A 216 4.48 4.45 -1.76
C ARG A 216 4.58 5.95 -2.00
N GLY A 217 5.52 6.36 -2.82
CA GLY A 217 5.64 7.69 -3.38
C GLY A 217 5.61 8.82 -2.37
N TYR A 218 5.37 9.95 -2.91
CA TYR A 218 5.07 11.18 -2.21
C TYR A 218 3.54 11.21 -1.99
N ALA A 219 3.08 11.03 -0.76
CA ALA A 219 1.66 11.10 -0.48
C ALA A 219 1.15 12.52 -0.71
N ASP A 220 0.37 12.75 -1.75
CA ASP A 220 -0.40 13.98 -1.91
C ASP A 220 -1.62 13.93 -0.98
N LEU A 221 -1.37 14.22 0.31
CA LEU A 221 -2.42 14.23 1.32
C LEU A 221 -3.58 15.17 0.94
N ALA A 222 -3.30 16.29 0.30
CA ALA A 222 -4.32 17.25 -0.12
C ALA A 222 -5.19 16.68 -1.24
N GLY A 223 -4.56 16.01 -2.24
CA GLY A 223 -5.28 15.32 -3.32
C GLY A 223 -6.13 14.18 -2.80
N ASP A 224 -5.55 13.32 -1.96
CA ASP A 224 -6.26 12.19 -1.36
C ASP A 224 -7.44 12.63 -0.47
N LEU A 225 -7.28 13.68 0.33
CA LEU A 225 -8.36 14.26 1.14
C LEU A 225 -9.46 14.89 0.27
N ARG A 226 -9.11 15.55 -0.85
CA ARG A 226 -10.11 16.06 -1.82
C ARG A 226 -10.90 14.92 -2.47
N ALA A 227 -10.24 13.82 -2.82
CA ALA A 227 -10.91 12.62 -3.36
C ALA A 227 -11.93 12.04 -2.35
N LEU A 228 -11.66 12.15 -1.05
CA LEU A 228 -12.60 11.80 0.02
C LEU A 228 -13.69 12.85 0.26
N GLY A 229 -13.77 13.90 -0.56
CA GLY A 229 -14.76 14.95 -0.45
C GLY A 229 -14.45 16.02 0.61
N ALA A 230 -13.24 16.05 1.14
CA ALA A 230 -12.83 17.09 2.07
C ALA A 230 -12.71 18.44 1.34
N ARG A 231 -13.29 19.49 1.94
CA ARG A 231 -13.08 20.86 1.48
C ARG A 231 -11.82 21.40 2.14
N ILE A 232 -10.75 21.50 1.37
CA ILE A 232 -9.51 22.11 1.83
C ILE A 232 -9.54 23.56 1.35
N THR A 233 -9.59 24.49 2.29
CA THR A 233 -9.39 25.92 2.02
C THR A 233 -7.91 26.25 2.25
N GLU A 234 -7.25 26.65 1.19
CA GLU A 234 -5.91 27.27 1.29
C GLU A 234 -6.11 28.68 1.87
N GLN A 235 -5.54 28.93 3.05
CA GLN A 235 -5.39 30.27 3.63
C GLN A 235 -3.98 30.78 3.38
#